data_35590e71c090cc9037c26604718a7f40
#
_entry.id   35590e71c090cc9037c26604718a7f40
#
_cell.length_a   1.000
_cell.length_b   1.000
_cell.length_c   1.000
_cell.angle_alpha   90.00
_cell.angle_beta   90.00
_cell.angle_gamma   90.00
#
_symmetry.space_group_name_H-M   'P 1'
#
loop_
_entity.id
_entity.type
_entity.pdbx_description
1 polymer ?
#
loop_
_entity_poly.entity_id
_entity_poly.type
_entity_poly.pdbx_seq_one_letter_code
_entity_poly.pdbx_strand_id
1 'polypeptide(L)'
;SAQMEIIAWGPLKYYTSVIEGIKVNETKKYVEFPSKVPGAQGARIYIVGANNPDALRGTYWDGVILDEYSDMKPEMWTQIIRPAIENGDRKGYCYFIGTPKGQNNFYEMYKKAKTNKRYFAYLSNVYDSGIIDAKSIEELKEDMPEVEFRQEYLCDFSVSAINELFSLEELDKAFNRELTEKDIPYDMPLVQGADIARFGDDRTCIWQRKGLMVYPRPRVYKKLNTMQTADYIALAMDENKADMTFIDVGN
;
A
#
# COMPACT_ATOMS: atom_id res chain seq x y z
N SER A 1 22.83 3.15 -1.41
CA SER A 1 22.69 3.60 -2.80
C SER A 1 23.30 4.98 -2.95
N ALA A 2 23.72 5.36 -4.17
CA ALA A 2 24.23 6.72 -4.45
C ALA A 2 23.21 7.80 -4.09
N GLN A 3 21.93 7.54 -4.30
CA GLN A 3 20.84 8.45 -3.95
C GLN A 3 20.78 8.74 -2.43
N MET A 4 20.89 7.72 -1.59
CA MET A 4 20.94 7.88 -0.13
C MET A 4 22.12 8.75 0.31
N GLU A 5 23.26 8.64 -0.38
CA GLU A 5 24.46 9.43 -0.11
C GLU A 5 24.22 10.92 -0.34
N ILE A 6 23.54 11.25 -1.43
CA ILE A 6 23.29 12.65 -1.83
C ILE A 6 22.15 13.27 -1.01
N ILE A 7 21.04 12.53 -0.86
CA ILE A 7 19.79 13.10 -0.30
C ILE A 7 19.83 13.16 1.23
N ALA A 8 20.42 12.16 1.89
CA ALA A 8 20.34 12.05 3.35
C ALA A 8 21.71 12.11 4.03
N TRP A 9 22.70 11.34 3.58
CA TRP A 9 23.97 11.21 4.28
C TRP A 9 24.83 12.47 4.19
N GLY A 10 24.95 13.05 3.02
CA GLY A 10 25.66 14.32 2.82
C GLY A 10 25.10 15.45 3.65
N PRO A 11 23.79 15.76 3.55
CA PRO A 11 23.13 16.75 4.41
C PRO A 11 23.27 16.47 5.91
N LEU A 12 23.10 15.22 6.37
CA LEU A 12 23.29 14.89 7.78
C LEU A 12 24.68 15.27 8.27
N LYS A 13 25.74 14.93 7.53
CA LYS A 13 27.11 15.32 7.86
C LYS A 13 27.28 16.83 7.85
N TYR A 14 26.76 17.49 6.84
CA TYR A 14 26.87 18.95 6.69
C TYR A 14 26.24 19.67 7.88
N TYR A 15 25.01 19.39 8.23
CA TYR A 15 24.31 20.06 9.32
C TYR A 15 24.86 19.71 10.71
N THR A 16 25.47 18.54 10.87
CA THR A 16 26.07 18.15 12.15
C THR A 16 27.53 18.56 12.30
N SER A 17 28.20 18.98 11.21
CA SER A 17 29.62 19.35 11.21
C SER A 17 29.98 20.51 12.14
N VAL A 18 29.02 21.40 12.42
CA VAL A 18 29.18 22.52 13.31
C VAL A 18 29.20 22.17 14.80
N ILE A 19 28.91 20.90 15.13
CA ILE A 19 28.84 20.42 16.51
C ILE A 19 30.24 19.90 16.92
N GLU A 20 30.84 20.54 17.90
CA GLU A 20 32.14 20.12 18.41
C GLU A 20 32.09 18.72 19.02
N GLY A 21 33.05 17.84 18.65
CA GLY A 21 33.14 16.48 19.14
C GLY A 21 32.21 15.48 18.40
N ILE A 22 31.58 15.88 17.29
CA ILE A 22 30.82 14.96 16.45
C ILE A 22 31.75 13.88 15.85
N LYS A 23 31.30 12.64 15.83
CA LYS A 23 32.01 11.53 15.19
C LYS A 23 31.18 10.98 14.04
N VAL A 24 31.82 10.75 12.89
CA VAL A 24 31.20 10.22 11.68
C VAL A 24 31.70 8.81 11.40
N ASN A 25 30.78 7.88 11.17
CA ASN A 25 31.11 6.54 10.72
C ASN A 25 30.61 6.32 9.29
N GLU A 26 31.51 6.39 8.33
CA GLU A 26 31.20 6.26 6.91
C GLU A 26 30.71 4.85 6.50
N THR A 27 31.19 3.82 7.20
CA THR A 27 30.84 2.43 6.87
C THR A 27 29.43 2.08 7.35
N LYS A 28 29.12 2.43 8.60
CA LYS A 28 27.81 2.12 9.22
C LYS A 28 26.79 3.23 9.03
N LYS A 29 27.17 4.31 8.34
CA LYS A 29 26.31 5.47 8.04
C LYS A 29 25.62 6.03 9.28
N TYR A 30 26.39 6.40 10.29
CA TYR A 30 25.87 7.14 11.43
C TYR A 30 26.78 8.31 11.83
N VAL A 31 26.18 9.30 12.45
CA VAL A 31 26.85 10.33 13.21
C VAL A 31 26.60 10.11 14.69
N GLU A 32 27.64 10.30 15.52
CA GLU A 32 27.55 10.19 16.97
C GLU A 32 27.81 11.54 17.61
N PHE A 33 26.88 11.99 18.42
CA PHE A 33 26.95 13.22 19.18
C PHE A 33 27.82 13.02 20.42
N PRO A 34 28.51 14.07 20.92
CA PRO A 34 29.26 13.97 22.15
C PRO A 34 28.37 13.63 23.33
N SER A 35 28.81 12.68 24.18
CA SER A 35 28.10 12.34 25.40
C SER A 35 28.42 13.37 26.49
N LYS A 36 27.39 13.74 27.25
CA LYS A 36 27.56 14.55 28.48
C LYS A 36 28.10 13.71 29.65
N VAL A 37 28.06 12.41 29.56
CA VAL A 37 28.53 11.47 30.60
C VAL A 37 29.89 10.95 30.19
N PRO A 38 30.95 11.17 31.00
CA PRO A 38 32.29 10.67 30.70
C PRO A 38 32.31 9.17 30.49
N GLY A 39 32.92 8.70 29.38
CA GLY A 39 33.03 7.29 29.05
C GLY A 39 31.76 6.64 28.47
N ALA A 40 30.63 7.34 28.46
CA ALA A 40 29.41 6.83 27.84
C ALA A 40 29.36 7.12 26.33
N GLN A 41 28.70 6.22 25.59
CA GLN A 41 28.38 6.42 24.18
C GLN A 41 27.40 7.59 24.02
N GLY A 42 27.64 8.42 23.03
CA GLY A 42 26.72 9.50 22.66
C GLY A 42 25.50 9.02 21.87
N ALA A 43 24.54 9.92 21.71
CA ALA A 43 23.40 9.66 20.84
C ALA A 43 23.85 9.49 19.38
N ARG A 44 23.17 8.64 18.62
CA ARG A 44 23.51 8.37 17.23
C ARG A 44 22.32 8.56 16.31
N ILE A 45 22.57 9.13 15.15
CA ILE A 45 21.62 9.15 14.04
C ILE A 45 22.18 8.26 12.94
N TYR A 46 21.39 7.27 12.53
CA TYR A 46 21.72 6.33 11.47
C TYR A 46 20.93 6.65 10.21
N ILE A 47 21.54 6.46 9.06
CA ILE A 47 20.84 6.39 7.78
C ILE A 47 20.82 4.91 7.33
N VAL A 48 19.64 4.35 7.17
CA VAL A 48 19.46 2.92 6.87
C VAL A 48 18.50 2.77 5.70
N GLY A 49 18.83 1.88 4.78
CA GLY A 49 17.95 1.56 3.66
C GLY A 49 16.80 0.63 4.08
N ALA A 50 15.59 0.89 3.58
CA ALA A 50 14.40 0.09 3.86
C ALA A 50 14.31 -1.23 3.09
N ASN A 51 15.24 -1.50 2.15
CA ASN A 51 15.18 -2.67 1.27
C ASN A 51 15.44 -4.01 1.99
N ASN A 52 16.08 -3.99 3.16
CA ASN A 52 16.29 -5.16 3.99
C ASN A 52 15.76 -4.91 5.41
N PRO A 53 14.45 -5.03 5.60
CA PRO A 53 13.80 -4.77 6.88
C PRO A 53 14.31 -5.66 8.02
N ASP A 54 14.68 -6.91 7.71
CA ASP A 54 15.14 -7.88 8.72
C ASP A 54 16.46 -7.48 9.37
N ALA A 55 17.30 -6.68 8.70
CA ALA A 55 18.53 -6.14 9.28
C ALA A 55 18.27 -5.15 10.44
N LEU A 56 17.04 -4.66 10.58
CA LEU A 56 16.60 -3.76 11.65
C LEU A 56 15.97 -4.50 12.84
N ARG A 57 15.75 -5.81 12.72
CA ARG A 57 15.18 -6.61 13.81
C ARG A 57 16.13 -6.68 15.00
N GLY A 58 15.57 -6.60 16.21
CA GLY A 58 16.37 -6.66 17.45
C GLY A 58 17.12 -5.38 17.80
N THR A 59 16.90 -4.30 17.04
CA THR A 59 17.42 -2.97 17.37
C THR A 59 16.44 -2.20 18.24
N TYR A 60 16.97 -1.20 18.97
CA TYR A 60 16.15 -0.28 19.78
C TYR A 60 16.37 1.14 19.30
N TRP A 61 15.27 1.84 19.09
CA TRP A 61 15.28 3.22 18.61
C TRP A 61 14.47 4.14 19.50
N ASP A 62 15.01 5.31 19.81
CA ASP A 62 14.26 6.37 20.51
C ASP A 62 13.38 7.17 19.55
N GLY A 63 13.73 7.22 18.27
CA GLY A 63 12.96 7.84 17.21
C GLY A 63 13.31 7.29 15.83
N VAL A 64 12.35 7.24 14.95
CA VAL A 64 12.51 6.76 13.56
C VAL A 64 11.78 7.71 12.62
N ILE A 65 12.38 7.96 11.47
CA ILE A 65 11.75 8.65 10.35
C ILE A 65 11.66 7.63 9.21
N LEU A 66 10.45 7.34 8.78
CA LEU A 66 10.16 6.50 7.60
C LEU A 66 9.87 7.45 6.43
N ASP A 67 10.87 7.68 5.62
CA ASP A 67 10.79 8.53 4.44
C ASP A 67 10.26 7.73 3.25
N GLU A 68 9.39 8.33 2.44
CA GLU A 68 8.64 7.65 1.36
C GLU A 68 7.87 6.43 1.86
N TYR A 69 7.13 6.59 2.97
CA TYR A 69 6.42 5.47 3.59
C TYR A 69 5.37 4.84 2.69
N SER A 70 4.85 5.57 1.71
CA SER A 70 3.94 5.05 0.68
C SER A 70 4.52 3.86 -0.10
N ASP A 71 5.85 3.81 -0.26
CA ASP A 71 6.56 2.76 -1.00
C ASP A 71 7.00 1.59 -0.11
N MET A 72 6.85 1.73 1.21
CA MET A 72 7.28 0.68 2.14
C MET A 72 6.21 -0.39 2.31
N LYS A 73 6.67 -1.62 2.51
CA LYS A 73 5.78 -2.72 2.89
C LYS A 73 5.17 -2.46 4.28
N PRO A 74 3.89 -2.80 4.50
CA PRO A 74 3.21 -2.60 5.78
C PRO A 74 3.94 -3.24 6.97
N GLU A 75 4.63 -4.37 6.74
CA GLU A 75 5.40 -5.11 7.75
C GLU A 75 6.55 -4.29 8.33
N MET A 76 7.09 -3.33 7.58
CA MET A 76 8.14 -2.43 8.06
C MET A 76 7.71 -1.75 9.36
N TRP A 77 6.50 -1.21 9.39
CA TRP A 77 5.95 -0.60 10.59
C TRP A 77 5.53 -1.62 11.64
N THR A 78 4.68 -2.57 11.25
CA THR A 78 3.96 -3.41 12.22
C THR A 78 4.85 -4.45 12.89
N GLN A 79 5.82 -5.00 12.17
CA GLN A 79 6.65 -6.11 12.65
C GLN A 79 8.07 -5.70 13.05
N ILE A 80 8.56 -4.53 12.60
CA ILE A 80 9.96 -4.15 12.75
C ILE A 80 10.10 -2.88 13.56
N ILE A 81 9.60 -1.76 13.06
CA ILE A 81 9.85 -0.45 13.68
C ILE A 81 9.04 -0.29 14.97
N ARG A 82 7.77 -0.62 14.94
CA ARG A 82 6.91 -0.47 16.12
C ARG A 82 7.43 -1.25 17.35
N PRO A 83 7.82 -2.52 17.25
CA PRO A 83 8.44 -3.24 18.37
C PRO A 83 9.77 -2.65 18.81
N ALA A 84 10.54 -2.05 17.88
CA ALA A 84 11.85 -1.47 18.17
C ALA A 84 11.77 -0.13 18.94
N ILE A 85 10.66 0.62 18.83
CA ILE A 85 10.44 1.89 19.55
C ILE A 85 9.54 1.75 20.78
N GLU A 86 8.73 0.67 20.88
CA GLU A 86 7.86 0.39 22.03
C GLU A 86 8.51 -0.71 22.88
N ASN A 87 9.52 -0.38 23.69
CA ASN A 87 10.23 -1.35 24.52
C ASN A 87 10.15 -0.98 26.01
N GLY A 88 9.38 -1.73 26.76
CA GLY A 88 9.21 -1.54 28.21
C GLY A 88 8.70 -0.13 28.53
N ASP A 89 9.45 0.57 29.40
CA ASP A 89 9.11 1.93 29.81
C ASP A 89 9.52 3.00 28.79
N ARG A 90 10.29 2.65 27.77
CA ARG A 90 10.67 3.55 26.68
C ARG A 90 9.57 3.62 25.63
N LYS A 91 9.11 4.86 25.38
CA LYS A 91 8.17 5.17 24.30
C LYS A 91 8.91 6.06 23.30
N GLY A 92 9.37 5.45 22.23
CA GLY A 92 9.93 6.16 21.11
C GLY A 92 8.83 6.81 20.24
N TYR A 93 9.25 7.53 19.22
CA TYR A 93 8.37 8.18 18.25
C TYR A 93 8.70 7.75 16.82
N CYS A 94 7.73 7.87 15.94
CA CYS A 94 7.94 7.62 14.51
C CYS A 94 7.26 8.72 13.68
N TYR A 95 8.02 9.25 12.72
CA TYR A 95 7.48 10.08 11.66
C TYR A 95 7.31 9.25 10.39
N PHE A 96 6.15 9.36 9.78
CA PHE A 96 5.82 8.81 8.48
C PHE A 96 5.75 9.97 7.51
N ILE A 97 6.64 10.02 6.55
CA ILE A 97 6.75 11.11 5.58
C ILE A 97 6.64 10.51 4.19
N GLY A 98 6.06 11.24 3.25
CA GLY A 98 5.99 10.86 1.86
C GLY A 98 4.82 11.48 1.12
N THR A 99 4.76 11.21 -0.16
CA THR A 99 3.66 11.59 -1.04
C THR A 99 2.60 10.49 -1.04
N PRO A 100 1.30 10.81 -1.06
CA PRO A 100 0.23 9.83 -1.24
C PRO A 100 0.41 9.00 -2.52
N LYS A 101 0.17 7.70 -2.41
CA LYS A 101 0.14 6.79 -3.57
C LYS A 101 -1.10 5.89 -3.44
N GLY A 102 -2.27 6.45 -3.71
CA GLY A 102 -3.53 5.77 -3.53
C GLY A 102 -3.87 5.48 -2.06
N GLN A 103 -4.81 4.58 -1.82
CA GLN A 103 -5.28 4.21 -0.49
C GLN A 103 -4.51 3.02 0.10
N ASN A 104 -3.22 3.17 0.20
CA ASN A 104 -2.30 2.17 0.74
C ASN A 104 -2.11 2.27 2.27
N ASN A 105 -1.06 1.62 2.79
CA ASN A 105 -0.69 1.67 4.21
C ASN A 105 -0.48 3.08 4.77
N PHE A 106 -0.02 4.04 3.95
CA PHE A 106 0.14 5.44 4.37
C PHE A 106 -1.20 6.12 4.56
N TYR A 107 -2.16 5.87 3.66
CA TYR A 107 -3.53 6.34 3.81
C TYR A 107 -4.20 5.79 5.07
N GLU A 108 -4.00 4.51 5.38
CA GLU A 108 -4.54 3.91 6.60
C GLU A 108 -3.95 4.58 7.86
N MET A 109 -2.67 4.93 7.85
CA MET A 109 -2.05 5.69 8.94
C MET A 109 -2.62 7.10 9.03
N TYR A 110 -2.85 7.77 7.90
CA TYR A 110 -3.50 9.09 7.86
C TYR A 110 -4.93 9.05 8.43
N LYS A 111 -5.76 8.08 8.02
CA LYS A 111 -7.10 7.87 8.59
C LYS A 111 -7.05 7.63 10.09
N LYS A 112 -6.14 6.79 10.53
CA LYS A 112 -5.95 6.49 11.96
C LYS A 112 -5.60 7.74 12.76
N ALA A 113 -4.79 8.63 12.22
CA ALA A 113 -4.42 9.88 12.86
C ALA A 113 -5.61 10.84 13.03
N LYS A 114 -6.61 10.78 12.15
CA LYS A 114 -7.85 11.59 12.28
C LYS A 114 -8.72 11.18 13.47
N THR A 115 -8.64 9.93 13.90
CA THR A 115 -9.53 9.37 14.93
C THR A 115 -8.82 9.04 16.24
N ASN A 116 -7.50 8.93 16.25
CA ASN A 116 -6.72 8.50 17.40
C ASN A 116 -5.76 9.60 17.87
N LYS A 117 -6.01 10.17 19.05
CA LYS A 117 -5.24 11.27 19.66
C LYS A 117 -3.75 10.95 19.92
N ARG A 118 -3.33 9.69 19.82
CA ARG A 118 -1.90 9.30 19.91
C ARG A 118 -1.13 9.62 18.64
N TYR A 119 -1.82 9.96 17.56
CA TYR A 119 -1.24 10.29 16.27
C TYR A 119 -1.56 11.71 15.90
N PHE A 120 -0.64 12.33 15.18
CA PHE A 120 -0.82 13.64 14.56
C PHE A 120 -0.66 13.47 13.05
N ALA A 121 -1.50 14.10 12.26
CA ALA A 121 -1.37 14.15 10.82
C ALA A 121 -1.38 15.59 10.33
N TYR A 122 -0.44 15.90 9.48
CA TYR A 122 -0.36 17.14 8.75
C TYR A 122 -0.27 16.82 7.25
N LEU A 123 -1.11 17.47 6.46
CA LEU A 123 -1.10 17.38 5.01
C LEU A 123 -0.95 18.81 4.50
N SER A 124 0.04 19.03 3.64
CA SER A 124 0.32 20.31 3.01
C SER A 124 0.45 20.10 1.51
N ASN A 125 -0.36 20.77 0.74
CA ASN A 125 -0.25 20.77 -0.71
C ASN A 125 0.65 21.92 -1.21
N VAL A 126 0.88 21.98 -2.50
CA VAL A 126 1.75 22.98 -3.11
C VAL A 126 1.29 24.42 -2.85
N TYR A 127 -0.02 24.65 -2.79
CA TYR A 127 -0.59 25.98 -2.53
C TYR A 127 -0.43 26.41 -1.06
N ASP A 128 -0.53 25.45 -0.13
CA ASP A 128 -0.39 25.69 1.31
C ASP A 128 1.07 25.96 1.70
N SER A 129 2.03 25.35 0.98
CA SER A 129 3.45 25.45 1.30
C SER A 129 4.06 26.83 1.03
N GLY A 130 3.57 27.53 0.02
CA GLY A 130 4.10 28.81 -0.44
C GLY A 130 5.55 28.75 -0.97
N ILE A 131 6.10 27.54 -1.20
CA ILE A 131 7.49 27.35 -1.66
C ILE A 131 7.61 27.63 -3.15
N ILE A 132 6.58 27.26 -3.93
CA ILE A 132 6.51 27.44 -5.37
C ILE A 132 5.53 28.60 -5.64
N ASP A 133 5.92 29.53 -6.50
CA ASP A 133 5.06 30.66 -6.87
C ASP A 133 3.90 30.20 -7.79
N ALA A 134 2.83 30.98 -7.80
CA ALA A 134 1.59 30.62 -8.49
C ALA A 134 1.77 30.40 -10.00
N LYS A 135 2.70 31.16 -10.64
CA LYS A 135 2.95 30.99 -12.07
C LYS A 135 3.62 29.65 -12.36
N SER A 136 4.64 29.31 -11.57
CA SER A 136 5.34 28.03 -11.69
C SER A 136 4.40 26.84 -11.40
N ILE A 137 3.41 26.99 -10.51
CA ILE A 137 2.40 25.96 -10.27
C ILE A 137 1.52 25.73 -11.51
N GLU A 138 1.08 26.79 -12.18
CA GLU A 138 0.30 26.64 -13.41
C GLU A 138 1.12 26.00 -14.56
N GLU A 139 2.39 26.38 -14.71
CA GLU A 139 3.30 25.74 -15.65
C GLU A 139 3.46 24.23 -15.37
N LEU A 140 3.66 23.84 -14.10
CA LEU A 140 3.71 22.44 -13.70
C LEU A 140 2.44 21.66 -14.04
N LYS A 141 1.29 22.30 -13.92
CA LYS A 141 -0.02 21.74 -14.22
C LYS A 141 -0.25 21.51 -15.71
N GLU A 142 0.34 22.35 -16.57
CA GLU A 142 0.31 22.21 -18.01
C GLU A 142 1.28 21.12 -18.50
N ASP A 143 2.41 20.94 -17.81
CA ASP A 143 3.50 20.06 -18.21
C ASP A 143 3.32 18.59 -17.82
N MET A 144 2.35 18.27 -16.95
CA MET A 144 2.16 16.90 -16.45
C MET A 144 0.70 16.45 -16.47
N PRO A 145 0.44 15.12 -16.47
CA PRO A 145 -0.92 14.59 -16.34
C PRO A 145 -1.60 15.06 -15.05
N GLU A 146 -2.89 15.38 -15.13
CA GLU A 146 -3.69 15.81 -13.97
C GLU A 146 -3.61 14.83 -12.78
N VAL A 147 -3.60 13.54 -13.06
CA VAL A 147 -3.47 12.46 -12.07
C VAL A 147 -2.17 12.60 -11.28
N GLU A 148 -1.07 12.85 -11.97
CA GLU A 148 0.25 13.01 -11.39
C GLU A 148 0.35 14.32 -10.57
N PHE A 149 -0.18 15.41 -11.10
CA PHE A 149 -0.23 16.69 -10.38
C PHE A 149 -1.05 16.57 -9.08
N ARG A 150 -2.20 15.92 -9.13
CA ARG A 150 -3.03 15.67 -7.93
C ARG A 150 -2.30 14.84 -6.89
N GLN A 151 -1.59 13.80 -7.30
CA GLN A 151 -0.83 12.94 -6.41
C GLN A 151 0.34 13.68 -5.77
N GLU A 152 1.23 14.23 -6.60
CA GLU A 152 2.53 14.75 -6.14
C GLU A 152 2.43 16.15 -5.51
N TYR A 153 1.54 17.01 -6.02
CA TYR A 153 1.46 18.41 -5.60
C TYR A 153 0.23 18.73 -4.75
N LEU A 154 -0.88 18.02 -4.94
CA LEU A 154 -2.07 18.22 -4.10
C LEU A 154 -2.18 17.22 -2.95
N CYS A 155 -1.29 16.24 -2.86
CA CYS A 155 -1.30 15.19 -1.84
C CYS A 155 -2.65 14.43 -1.78
N ASP A 156 -3.24 14.15 -2.94
CA ASP A 156 -4.56 13.56 -3.04
C ASP A 156 -4.49 12.02 -2.97
N PHE A 157 -4.97 11.46 -1.87
CA PHE A 157 -5.05 10.00 -1.67
C PHE A 157 -6.13 9.31 -2.51
N SER A 158 -7.04 10.05 -3.14
CA SER A 158 -8.09 9.45 -3.97
C SER A 158 -7.58 9.05 -5.35
N VAL A 159 -6.43 9.57 -5.74
CA VAL A 159 -5.79 9.23 -7.00
C VAL A 159 -5.23 7.82 -6.90
N SER A 160 -5.66 6.95 -7.81
CA SER A 160 -5.10 5.60 -7.93
C SER A 160 -3.64 5.67 -8.36
N ALA A 161 -2.82 4.75 -7.84
CA ALA A 161 -1.43 4.65 -8.29
C ALA A 161 -1.38 4.50 -9.81
N ILE A 162 -0.43 5.17 -10.46
CA ILE A 162 -0.28 5.23 -11.94
C ILE A 162 -0.26 3.83 -12.60
N ASN A 163 0.02 2.78 -11.83
CA ASN A 163 0.06 1.38 -12.29
C ASN A 163 -1.21 0.57 -11.97
N GLU A 164 -2.27 1.19 -11.46
CA GLU A 164 -3.52 0.48 -11.20
C GLU A 164 -4.37 0.41 -12.48
N LEU A 165 -4.84 -0.79 -12.80
CA LEU A 165 -5.69 -1.04 -13.98
C LEU A 165 -7.05 -0.34 -13.86
N PHE A 166 -7.54 -0.18 -12.63
CA PHE A 166 -8.81 0.46 -12.31
C PHE A 166 -8.63 1.43 -11.14
N SER A 167 -9.23 2.60 -11.25
CA SER A 167 -9.31 3.55 -10.14
C SER A 167 -10.27 3.04 -9.05
N LEU A 168 -10.05 3.46 -7.79
CA LEU A 168 -10.99 3.16 -6.71
C LEU A 168 -12.39 3.70 -6.98
N GLU A 169 -12.50 4.85 -7.66
CA GLU A 169 -13.79 5.42 -8.05
C GLU A 169 -14.52 4.54 -9.06
N GLU A 170 -13.80 3.96 -10.03
CA GLU A 170 -14.37 3.00 -10.98
C GLU A 170 -14.79 1.71 -10.30
N LEU A 171 -13.99 1.21 -9.35
CA LEU A 171 -14.33 0.04 -8.55
C LEU A 171 -15.56 0.32 -7.66
N ASP A 172 -15.60 1.46 -6.97
CA ASP A 172 -16.75 1.86 -6.15
C ASP A 172 -18.02 2.00 -6.99
N LYS A 173 -17.95 2.61 -8.17
CA LYS A 173 -19.06 2.67 -9.11
C LYS A 173 -19.52 1.29 -9.57
N ALA A 174 -18.58 0.37 -9.79
CA ALA A 174 -18.89 -1.00 -10.19
C ALA A 174 -19.53 -1.80 -9.05
N PHE A 175 -18.98 -1.70 -7.83
CA PHE A 175 -19.48 -2.43 -6.66
C PHE A 175 -20.83 -1.92 -6.15
N ASN A 176 -21.06 -0.61 -6.21
CA ASN A 176 -22.29 0.01 -5.74
C ASN A 176 -23.38 0.09 -6.83
N ARG A 177 -23.10 -0.44 -8.03
CA ARG A 177 -24.07 -0.48 -9.10
C ARG A 177 -25.10 -1.58 -8.84
N GLU A 178 -26.32 -1.20 -8.53
CA GLU A 178 -27.44 -2.12 -8.45
C GLU A 178 -27.90 -2.48 -9.88
N LEU A 179 -27.73 -3.75 -10.25
CA LEU A 179 -28.24 -4.31 -11.50
C LEU A 179 -29.30 -5.35 -11.19
N THR A 180 -30.42 -5.24 -11.90
CA THR A 180 -31.50 -6.22 -11.87
C THR A 180 -31.61 -6.92 -13.21
N GLU A 181 -32.34 -8.05 -13.28
CA GLU A 181 -32.58 -8.75 -14.55
C GLU A 181 -33.24 -7.89 -15.63
N LYS A 182 -33.95 -6.82 -15.23
CA LYS A 182 -34.59 -5.87 -16.14
C LYS A 182 -33.60 -4.94 -16.84
N ASP A 183 -32.44 -4.76 -16.26
CA ASP A 183 -31.39 -3.89 -16.80
C ASP A 183 -30.52 -4.63 -17.84
N ILE A 184 -30.76 -5.93 -18.04
CA ILE A 184 -29.97 -6.77 -18.93
C ILE A 184 -30.78 -7.05 -20.21
N PRO A 185 -30.20 -6.81 -21.40
CA PRO A 185 -30.84 -7.15 -22.66
C PRO A 185 -31.28 -8.62 -22.67
N TYR A 186 -32.47 -8.86 -23.18
CA TYR A 186 -33.12 -10.16 -23.19
C TYR A 186 -32.28 -11.23 -23.90
N ASP A 187 -31.57 -10.85 -24.95
CA ASP A 187 -30.75 -11.68 -25.82
C ASP A 187 -29.34 -11.96 -25.30
N MET A 188 -28.98 -11.42 -24.13
CA MET A 188 -27.68 -11.69 -23.52
C MET A 188 -27.60 -13.13 -23.04
N PRO A 189 -26.52 -13.86 -23.42
CA PRO A 189 -26.33 -15.25 -22.98
C PRO A 189 -26.07 -15.31 -21.47
N LEU A 190 -26.59 -16.38 -20.86
CA LEU A 190 -26.19 -16.77 -19.50
C LEU A 190 -24.95 -17.62 -19.60
N VAL A 191 -23.85 -17.11 -19.08
CA VAL A 191 -22.55 -17.74 -19.11
C VAL A 191 -22.19 -18.29 -17.74
N GLN A 192 -21.70 -19.52 -17.71
CA GLN A 192 -21.19 -20.17 -16.51
C GLN A 192 -19.66 -20.28 -16.55
N GLY A 193 -18.99 -19.94 -15.47
CA GLY A 193 -17.56 -20.18 -15.27
C GLY A 193 -17.35 -21.18 -14.13
N ALA A 194 -16.47 -22.15 -14.32
CA ALA A 194 -16.10 -23.12 -13.30
C ALA A 194 -14.59 -23.14 -13.11
N ASP A 195 -14.18 -22.78 -11.90
CA ASP A 195 -12.81 -22.93 -11.40
C ASP A 195 -12.73 -24.26 -10.64
N ILE A 196 -11.90 -25.19 -11.12
CA ILE A 196 -11.85 -26.56 -10.62
C ILE A 196 -10.68 -26.71 -9.67
N ALA A 197 -10.98 -26.90 -8.38
CA ALA A 197 -10.00 -27.41 -7.44
C ALA A 197 -9.83 -28.92 -7.65
N ARG A 198 -8.60 -29.35 -7.89
CA ARG A 198 -8.23 -30.76 -7.83
C ARG A 198 -8.10 -31.20 -6.36
N PHE A 199 -7.38 -32.25 -6.08
CA PHE A 199 -7.20 -32.75 -4.72
C PHE A 199 -6.42 -31.75 -3.84
N GLY A 200 -7.02 -31.27 -2.77
CA GLY A 200 -6.41 -30.33 -1.84
C GLY A 200 -7.42 -29.63 -0.94
N ASP A 201 -6.97 -28.56 -0.31
CA ASP A 201 -7.81 -27.68 0.54
C ASP A 201 -8.59 -26.64 -0.26
N ASP A 202 -8.30 -26.49 -1.53
CA ASP A 202 -8.98 -25.57 -2.45
C ASP A 202 -10.42 -25.99 -2.73
N ARG A 203 -11.19 -25.06 -3.28
CA ARG A 203 -12.62 -25.24 -3.54
C ARG A 203 -12.93 -25.10 -5.02
N THR A 204 -13.69 -26.05 -5.57
CA THR A 204 -14.33 -25.86 -6.87
C THR A 204 -15.42 -24.81 -6.73
N CYS A 205 -15.39 -23.79 -7.60
CA CYS A 205 -16.34 -22.71 -7.60
C CYS A 205 -17.01 -22.59 -8.96
N ILE A 206 -18.36 -22.56 -8.98
CA ILE A 206 -19.14 -22.36 -10.18
C ILE A 206 -19.91 -21.05 -10.05
N TRP A 207 -19.67 -20.13 -10.99
CA TRP A 207 -20.32 -18.82 -11.00
C TRP A 207 -21.04 -18.58 -12.32
N GLN A 208 -22.10 -17.79 -12.26
CA GLN A 208 -22.90 -17.48 -13.45
C GLN A 208 -23.04 -15.97 -13.63
N ARG A 209 -23.09 -15.54 -14.89
CA ARG A 209 -23.20 -14.16 -15.32
C ARG A 209 -24.12 -14.03 -16.53
N LYS A 210 -25.01 -13.04 -16.52
CA LYS A 210 -25.78 -12.65 -17.70
C LYS A 210 -25.51 -11.20 -18.04
N GLY A 211 -24.90 -10.93 -19.18
CA GLY A 211 -24.44 -9.58 -19.53
C GLY A 211 -23.49 -9.00 -18.48
N LEU A 212 -23.80 -7.86 -17.90
CA LEU A 212 -23.03 -7.21 -16.84
C LEU A 212 -23.41 -7.69 -15.42
N MET A 213 -24.49 -8.45 -15.26
CA MET A 213 -24.91 -8.93 -13.96
C MET A 213 -24.26 -10.26 -13.62
N VAL A 214 -23.57 -10.30 -12.49
CA VAL A 214 -23.05 -11.53 -11.88
C VAL A 214 -24.01 -11.96 -10.80
N TYR A 215 -24.42 -13.24 -10.82
CA TYR A 215 -25.31 -13.75 -9.77
C TYR A 215 -24.56 -13.84 -8.43
N PRO A 216 -25.16 -13.34 -7.33
CA PRO A 216 -24.42 -13.09 -6.09
C PRO A 216 -24.05 -14.35 -5.28
N ARG A 217 -24.52 -15.54 -5.69
CA ARG A 217 -24.31 -16.79 -4.95
C ARG A 217 -23.62 -17.83 -5.82
N PRO A 218 -22.28 -17.94 -5.75
CA PRO A 218 -21.57 -19.04 -6.39
C PRO A 218 -21.91 -20.38 -5.72
N ARG A 219 -21.84 -21.45 -6.50
CA ARG A 219 -21.86 -22.81 -5.95
C ARG A 219 -20.43 -23.20 -5.61
N VAL A 220 -20.19 -23.55 -4.37
CA VAL A 220 -18.85 -23.85 -3.87
C VAL A 220 -18.80 -25.25 -3.29
N TYR A 221 -17.88 -26.08 -3.79
CA TYR A 221 -17.73 -27.47 -3.39
C TYR A 221 -16.29 -27.77 -2.94
N LYS A 222 -16.13 -28.75 -2.09
CA LYS A 222 -14.82 -29.25 -1.64
C LYS A 222 -14.67 -30.74 -1.87
N LYS A 223 -13.45 -31.16 -2.15
CA LYS A 223 -13.06 -32.57 -2.20
C LYS A 223 -13.90 -33.42 -3.20
N LEU A 224 -14.23 -32.85 -4.35
CA LEU A 224 -14.90 -33.55 -5.42
C LEU A 224 -13.88 -34.36 -6.26
N ASN A 225 -14.29 -35.54 -6.71
CA ASN A 225 -13.57 -36.21 -7.80
C ASN A 225 -14.01 -35.63 -9.16
N THR A 226 -13.30 -36.00 -10.23
CA THR A 226 -13.52 -35.47 -11.57
C THR A 226 -14.95 -35.72 -12.09
N MET A 227 -15.52 -36.86 -11.81
CA MET A 227 -16.91 -37.21 -12.24
C MET A 227 -17.91 -36.34 -11.50
N GLN A 228 -17.79 -36.24 -10.18
CA GLN A 228 -18.65 -35.37 -9.36
C GLN A 228 -18.56 -33.90 -9.78
N THR A 229 -17.36 -33.44 -10.12
CA THR A 229 -17.16 -32.09 -10.61
C THR A 229 -17.90 -31.87 -11.93
N ALA A 230 -17.78 -32.80 -12.87
CA ALA A 230 -18.51 -32.75 -14.15
C ALA A 230 -20.03 -32.76 -13.95
N ASP A 231 -20.53 -33.62 -13.06
CA ASP A 231 -21.97 -33.73 -12.74
C ASP A 231 -22.50 -32.41 -12.15
N TYR A 232 -21.79 -31.78 -11.21
CA TYR A 232 -22.22 -30.51 -10.63
C TYR A 232 -22.15 -29.34 -11.60
N ILE A 233 -21.20 -29.33 -12.54
CA ILE A 233 -21.13 -28.36 -13.62
C ILE A 233 -22.31 -28.49 -14.55
N ALA A 234 -22.61 -29.73 -14.99
CA ALA A 234 -23.74 -30.04 -15.85
C ALA A 234 -25.07 -29.72 -15.18
N LEU A 235 -25.25 -30.11 -13.90
CA LEU A 235 -26.43 -29.77 -13.12
C LEU A 235 -26.65 -28.26 -13.00
N ALA A 236 -25.60 -27.48 -12.73
CA ALA A 236 -25.70 -26.03 -12.63
C ALA A 236 -26.05 -25.39 -13.98
N MET A 237 -25.55 -25.94 -15.08
CA MET A 237 -25.89 -25.54 -16.44
C MET A 237 -27.36 -25.79 -16.76
N ASP A 238 -27.86 -27.01 -16.48
CA ASP A 238 -29.22 -27.43 -16.77
C ASP A 238 -30.27 -26.69 -15.95
N GLU A 239 -30.04 -26.52 -14.64
CA GLU A 239 -30.98 -25.85 -13.72
C GLU A 239 -31.24 -24.39 -14.10
N ASN A 240 -30.21 -23.68 -14.53
CA ASN A 240 -30.31 -22.28 -14.87
C ASN A 240 -30.34 -22.02 -16.39
N LYS A 241 -30.30 -23.06 -17.20
CA LYS A 241 -30.28 -23.00 -18.68
C LYS A 241 -29.15 -22.10 -19.20
N ALA A 242 -27.94 -22.35 -18.69
CA ALA A 242 -26.78 -21.61 -19.15
C ALA A 242 -26.44 -21.96 -20.60
N ASP A 243 -26.24 -20.93 -21.42
CA ASP A 243 -25.95 -21.04 -22.83
C ASP A 243 -24.53 -21.56 -23.09
N MET A 244 -23.61 -21.20 -22.21
CA MET A 244 -22.18 -21.55 -22.33
C MET A 244 -21.56 -21.81 -20.96
N THR A 245 -20.61 -22.76 -20.92
CA THR A 245 -19.79 -23.03 -19.74
C THR A 245 -18.32 -22.98 -20.11
N PHE A 246 -17.55 -22.18 -19.34
CA PHE A 246 -16.10 -22.11 -19.41
C PHE A 246 -15.50 -22.78 -18.17
N ILE A 247 -14.53 -23.63 -18.38
CA ILE A 247 -13.89 -24.42 -17.34
C ILE A 247 -12.41 -24.05 -17.31
N ASP A 248 -11.91 -23.60 -16.16
CA ASP A 248 -10.48 -23.47 -15.94
C ASP A 248 -9.91 -24.86 -15.61
N VAL A 249 -9.12 -25.39 -16.53
CA VAL A 249 -8.54 -26.73 -16.40
C VAL A 249 -7.16 -26.73 -15.73
N GLY A 250 -6.62 -25.52 -15.39
CA GLY A 250 -5.27 -25.38 -14.85
C GLY A 250 -4.18 -25.95 -15.78
N ASN A 251 -2.95 -25.53 -15.60
CA ASN A 251 -1.80 -26.16 -16.27
C ASN A 251 -1.33 -27.38 -15.51
#